data_e537be34ae504c672030c2c223d7dd45
#
_entry.id   e537be34ae504c672030c2c223d7dd45
#
_cell.length_a   1.000
_cell.length_b   1.000
_cell.length_c   1.000
_cell.angle_alpha   90.00
_cell.angle_beta   90.00
_cell.angle_gamma   90.00
#
_symmetry.space_group_name_H-M   'P 1'
#
loop_
_entity.id
_entity.type
_entity.pdbx_description
1 polymer ?
#
loop_
_entity_poly.entity_id
_entity_poly.type
_entity_poly.pdbx_seq_one_letter_code
_entity_poly.pdbx_strand_id
1 'polypeptide(L)'
;MMIRKFGPEDIDPIVDILKANQQYGHPDIHGPEAMMRVHRCEAAEFLVAEEDDQVVGLIRGTFDGSRAIIYLASVHPGYQRRGIGRALVLDITRRFKERGAASIAVIIPGDISFWQKLGFRQTTRMMQAYPIDQVLNSTG
;
A
#
# COMPACT_ATOMS: atom_id res chain seq x y z
N MET A 1 -13.41 -12.74 -7.77
CA MET A 1 -12.28 -12.03 -7.15
C MET A 1 -12.16 -12.38 -5.69
N MET A 2 -10.94 -12.57 -5.21
CA MET A 2 -10.68 -12.88 -3.80
C MET A 2 -9.58 -11.96 -3.28
N ILE A 3 -9.77 -11.41 -2.07
CA ILE A 3 -8.74 -10.64 -1.37
C ILE A 3 -8.22 -11.49 -0.22
N ARG A 4 -6.90 -11.61 -0.14
CA ARG A 4 -6.24 -12.40 0.90
C ARG A 4 -4.93 -11.76 1.33
N LYS A 5 -4.33 -12.29 2.38
CA LYS A 5 -3.02 -11.82 2.82
C LYS A 5 -1.93 -12.21 1.81
N PHE A 6 -0.96 -11.32 1.67
CA PHE A 6 0.25 -11.55 0.88
C PHE A 6 1.00 -12.78 1.38
N GLY A 7 1.56 -13.54 0.45
CA GLY A 7 2.52 -14.59 0.72
C GLY A 7 3.76 -14.43 -0.15
N PRO A 8 4.87 -15.12 0.19
CA PRO A 8 6.12 -15.01 -0.59
C PRO A 8 5.97 -15.34 -2.07
N GLU A 9 5.02 -16.19 -2.42
CA GLU A 9 4.73 -16.56 -3.82
C GLU A 9 4.16 -15.39 -4.64
N ASP A 10 3.74 -14.32 -3.98
CA ASP A 10 3.16 -13.16 -4.65
C ASP A 10 4.19 -12.11 -5.07
N ILE A 11 5.45 -12.29 -4.70
CA ILE A 11 6.50 -11.29 -4.95
C ILE A 11 6.62 -10.96 -6.44
N ASP A 12 6.79 -11.96 -7.29
CA ASP A 12 7.01 -11.73 -8.70
C ASP A 12 5.84 -11.02 -9.40
N PRO A 13 4.59 -11.48 -9.22
CA PRO A 13 3.47 -10.73 -9.80
C PRO A 13 3.33 -9.31 -9.25
N ILE A 14 3.64 -9.07 -7.97
CA ILE A 14 3.61 -7.72 -7.41
C ILE A 14 4.66 -6.82 -8.06
N VAL A 15 5.88 -7.31 -8.21
CA VAL A 15 6.94 -6.55 -8.90
C VAL A 15 6.49 -6.16 -10.30
N ASP A 16 5.89 -7.08 -11.04
CA ASP A 16 5.38 -6.81 -12.38
C ASP A 16 4.31 -5.72 -12.39
N ILE A 17 3.37 -5.78 -11.43
CA ILE A 17 2.31 -4.76 -11.29
C ILE A 17 2.93 -3.38 -11.00
N LEU A 18 3.87 -3.33 -10.04
CA LEU A 18 4.50 -2.07 -9.67
C LEU A 18 5.31 -1.46 -10.82
N LYS A 19 6.02 -2.28 -11.57
CA LYS A 19 6.73 -1.82 -12.77
C LYS A 19 5.76 -1.28 -13.82
N ALA A 20 4.66 -1.99 -14.07
CA ALA A 20 3.66 -1.58 -15.04
C ALA A 20 3.01 -0.24 -14.68
N ASN A 21 2.91 0.08 -13.39
CA ASN A 21 2.31 1.32 -12.88
C ASN A 21 3.34 2.39 -12.49
N GLN A 22 4.61 2.23 -12.88
CA GLN A 22 5.69 3.17 -12.56
C GLN A 22 5.83 3.41 -11.04
N GLN A 23 5.66 2.35 -10.25
CA GLN A 23 5.74 2.42 -8.79
C GLN A 23 6.94 1.62 -8.24
N TYR A 24 7.90 1.27 -9.09
CA TYR A 24 9.05 0.44 -8.71
C TYR A 24 10.38 1.21 -8.79
N GLY A 25 10.35 2.51 -8.48
CA GLY A 25 11.56 3.35 -8.54
C GLY A 25 12.58 3.09 -7.46
N HIS A 26 12.16 2.52 -6.31
CA HIS A 26 13.01 2.28 -5.15
C HIS A 26 12.85 0.83 -4.66
N PRO A 27 13.63 -0.13 -5.21
CA PRO A 27 13.54 -1.53 -4.78
C PRO A 27 13.87 -1.76 -3.30
N ASP A 28 14.66 -0.87 -2.67
CA ASP A 28 14.92 -0.92 -1.23
C ASP A 28 13.67 -0.61 -0.38
N ILE A 29 12.66 0.01 -0.98
CA ILE A 29 11.37 0.30 -0.33
C ILE A 29 10.30 -0.69 -0.79
N HIS A 30 10.26 -1.03 -2.07
CA HIS A 30 9.17 -1.80 -2.69
C HIS A 30 9.59 -3.16 -3.23
N GLY A 31 10.86 -3.54 -3.11
CA GLY A 31 11.38 -4.77 -3.67
C GLY A 31 11.14 -6.01 -2.81
N PRO A 32 11.64 -7.18 -3.28
CA PRO A 32 11.38 -8.46 -2.61
C PRO A 32 11.81 -8.52 -1.14
N GLU A 33 12.98 -7.98 -0.80
CA GLU A 33 13.44 -7.98 0.59
C GLU A 33 12.55 -7.12 1.48
N ALA A 34 12.14 -5.94 0.97
CA ALA A 34 11.23 -5.06 1.70
C ALA A 34 9.87 -5.72 1.87
N MET A 35 9.35 -6.39 0.84
CA MET A 35 8.07 -7.13 0.96
C MET A 35 8.13 -8.20 2.04
N MET A 36 9.24 -8.90 2.16
CA MET A 36 9.39 -9.93 3.20
C MET A 36 9.48 -9.33 4.59
N ARG A 37 10.13 -8.15 4.74
CA ARG A 37 10.13 -7.45 6.03
C ARG A 37 8.73 -7.00 6.41
N VAL A 38 7.96 -6.46 5.46
CA VAL A 38 6.56 -6.09 5.70
C VAL A 38 5.73 -7.31 6.07
N HIS A 39 5.94 -8.44 5.37
CA HIS A 39 5.24 -9.70 5.64
C HIS A 39 5.41 -10.15 7.09
N ARG A 40 6.59 -9.92 7.69
CA ARG A 40 6.89 -10.30 9.07
C ARG A 40 6.51 -9.24 10.09
N CYS A 41 6.04 -8.09 9.65
CA CYS A 41 5.72 -6.97 10.54
C CYS A 41 4.29 -7.12 11.07
N GLU A 42 4.15 -7.30 12.39
CA GLU A 42 2.82 -7.45 13.01
C GLU A 42 1.95 -6.21 12.86
N ALA A 43 2.55 -5.03 12.75
CA ALA A 43 1.82 -3.78 12.57
C ALA A 43 1.26 -3.63 11.16
N ALA A 44 1.72 -4.44 10.21
CA ALA A 44 1.36 -4.29 8.80
C ALA A 44 0.15 -5.14 8.42
N GLU A 45 -0.64 -4.62 7.48
CA GLU A 45 -1.57 -5.39 6.66
C GLU A 45 -1.07 -5.32 5.24
N PHE A 46 -0.85 -6.47 4.62
CA PHE A 46 -0.40 -6.57 3.24
C PHE A 46 -1.34 -7.54 2.53
N LEU A 47 -2.18 -7.01 1.65
CA LEU A 47 -3.23 -7.77 1.00
C LEU A 47 -3.01 -7.81 -0.51
N VAL A 48 -3.44 -8.90 -1.12
CA VAL A 48 -3.47 -9.05 -2.58
C VAL A 48 -4.87 -9.39 -3.04
N ALA A 49 -5.19 -8.96 -4.25
CA ALA A 49 -6.41 -9.35 -4.95
C ALA A 49 -6.06 -10.38 -6.03
N GLU A 50 -6.78 -11.49 -6.03
CA GLU A 50 -6.69 -12.51 -7.07
C GLU A 50 -7.92 -12.49 -7.95
N GLU A 51 -7.70 -12.61 -9.26
CA GLU A 51 -8.76 -12.82 -10.23
C GLU A 51 -8.20 -13.75 -11.31
N ASP A 52 -8.98 -14.74 -11.74
CA ASP A 52 -8.56 -15.74 -12.72
C ASP A 52 -7.26 -16.45 -12.30
N ASP A 53 -7.13 -16.76 -10.99
CA ASP A 53 -5.95 -17.40 -10.39
C ASP A 53 -4.66 -16.58 -10.52
N GLN A 54 -4.79 -15.28 -10.73
CA GLN A 54 -3.64 -14.37 -10.84
C GLN A 54 -3.75 -13.24 -9.83
N VAL A 55 -2.61 -12.82 -9.29
CA VAL A 55 -2.54 -11.62 -8.47
C VAL A 55 -2.64 -10.41 -9.40
N VAL A 56 -3.67 -9.61 -9.21
CA VAL A 56 -3.99 -8.46 -10.06
C VAL A 56 -3.96 -7.13 -9.33
N GLY A 57 -3.80 -7.14 -8.02
CA GLY A 57 -3.72 -5.93 -7.22
C GLY A 57 -3.15 -6.19 -5.85
N LEU A 58 -2.75 -5.11 -5.20
CA LEU A 58 -2.18 -5.16 -3.85
C LEU A 58 -2.44 -3.88 -3.10
N ILE A 59 -2.42 -3.98 -1.77
CA ILE A 59 -2.47 -2.83 -0.88
C ILE A 59 -1.69 -3.17 0.38
N ARG A 60 -0.97 -2.19 0.93
CA ARG A 60 -0.30 -2.38 2.21
C ARG A 60 -0.32 -1.11 3.04
N GLY A 61 -0.35 -1.30 4.35
CA GLY A 61 -0.32 -0.22 5.30
C GLY A 61 0.05 -0.74 6.67
N THR A 62 0.07 0.15 7.65
CA THR A 62 0.41 -0.20 9.02
C THR A 62 -0.56 0.46 10.00
N PHE A 63 -0.72 -0.17 11.15
CA PHE A 63 -1.39 0.41 12.30
C PHE A 63 -0.44 0.26 13.50
N ASP A 64 -0.01 1.38 14.06
CA ASP A 64 0.96 1.41 15.16
C ASP A 64 0.33 1.41 16.54
N GLY A 65 -0.98 1.21 16.62
CA GLY A 65 -1.75 1.32 17.86
C GLY A 65 -2.48 2.66 17.97
N SER A 66 -2.11 3.65 17.17
CA SER A 66 -2.72 4.98 17.17
C SER A 66 -3.19 5.38 15.78
N ARG A 67 -2.34 5.26 14.77
CA ARG A 67 -2.64 5.71 13.41
C ARG A 67 -2.53 4.58 12.42
N ALA A 68 -3.50 4.49 11.52
CA ALA A 68 -3.44 3.61 10.36
C ALA A 68 -3.05 4.42 9.12
N ILE A 69 -2.11 3.90 8.34
CA ILE A 69 -1.62 4.57 7.12
C ILE A 69 -1.48 3.54 6.02
N ILE A 70 -2.08 3.83 4.85
CA ILE A 70 -1.86 3.07 3.63
C ILE A 70 -0.65 3.66 2.92
N TYR A 71 0.35 2.83 2.62
CA TYR A 71 1.59 3.26 1.99
C TYR A 71 1.64 2.97 0.50
N LEU A 72 0.89 1.99 0.02
CA LEU A 72 0.97 1.55 -1.36
C LEU A 72 -0.31 0.85 -1.74
N ALA A 73 -0.86 1.19 -2.90
CA ALA A 73 -1.97 0.50 -3.51
C ALA A 73 -1.74 0.49 -5.03
N SER A 74 -1.97 -0.65 -5.66
CA SER A 74 -1.73 -0.78 -7.09
C SER A 74 -2.62 -1.87 -7.67
N VAL A 75 -3.17 -1.63 -8.86
CA VAL A 75 -3.95 -2.60 -9.62
C VAL A 75 -3.34 -2.71 -11.00
N HIS A 76 -3.15 -3.95 -11.46
CA HIS A 76 -2.60 -4.22 -12.79
C HIS A 76 -3.39 -3.43 -13.85
N PRO A 77 -2.71 -2.79 -14.82
CA PRO A 77 -3.39 -1.94 -15.80
C PRO A 77 -4.53 -2.63 -16.55
N GLY A 78 -4.40 -3.93 -16.81
CA GLY A 78 -5.44 -4.72 -17.50
C GLY A 78 -6.69 -4.99 -16.66
N TYR A 79 -6.64 -4.69 -15.35
CA TYR A 79 -7.73 -4.97 -14.41
C TYR A 79 -8.26 -3.73 -13.72
N GLN A 80 -7.83 -2.55 -14.12
CA GLN A 80 -8.30 -1.29 -13.53
C GLN A 80 -9.74 -1.01 -13.95
N ARG A 81 -10.41 -0.15 -13.16
CA ARG A 81 -11.82 0.27 -13.38
C ARG A 81 -12.83 -0.86 -13.23
N ARG A 82 -12.50 -1.88 -12.47
CA ARG A 82 -13.39 -3.01 -12.16
C ARG A 82 -13.77 -3.07 -10.69
N GLY A 83 -13.40 -2.05 -9.90
CA GLY A 83 -13.70 -2.01 -8.48
C GLY A 83 -12.70 -2.75 -7.60
N ILE A 84 -11.60 -3.25 -8.14
CA ILE A 84 -10.59 -4.00 -7.37
C ILE A 84 -9.89 -3.08 -6.37
N GLY A 85 -9.46 -1.90 -6.81
CA GLY A 85 -8.82 -0.93 -5.91
C GLY A 85 -9.72 -0.53 -4.76
N ARG A 86 -10.99 -0.24 -5.05
CA ARG A 86 -11.98 0.07 -4.02
C ARG A 86 -12.14 -1.07 -3.02
N ALA A 87 -12.23 -2.31 -3.52
CA ALA A 87 -12.38 -3.48 -2.65
C ALA A 87 -11.16 -3.67 -1.74
N LEU A 88 -9.96 -3.46 -2.25
CA LEU A 88 -8.73 -3.52 -1.46
C LEU A 88 -8.73 -2.47 -0.34
N VAL A 89 -9.10 -1.24 -0.67
CA VAL A 89 -9.15 -0.15 0.33
C VAL A 89 -10.18 -0.46 1.41
N LEU A 90 -11.37 -0.92 1.03
CA LEU A 90 -12.41 -1.27 2.00
C LEU A 90 -11.96 -2.42 2.90
N ASP A 91 -11.31 -3.43 2.35
CA ASP A 91 -10.85 -4.58 3.12
C ASP A 91 -9.78 -4.19 4.14
N ILE A 92 -8.75 -3.46 3.72
CA ILE A 92 -7.69 -3.04 4.66
C ILE A 92 -8.24 -2.09 5.72
N THR A 93 -9.18 -1.23 5.34
CA THR A 93 -9.83 -0.30 6.28
C THR A 93 -10.60 -1.07 7.36
N ARG A 94 -11.37 -2.09 6.98
CA ARG A 94 -12.08 -2.93 7.95
C ARG A 94 -11.12 -3.64 8.90
N ARG A 95 -10.00 -4.16 8.38
CA ARG A 95 -9.00 -4.84 9.21
C ARG A 95 -8.38 -3.90 10.22
N PHE A 96 -8.02 -2.68 9.81
CA PHE A 96 -7.49 -1.68 10.74
C PHE A 96 -8.53 -1.23 11.75
N LYS A 97 -9.77 -1.07 11.34
CA LYS A 97 -10.86 -0.73 12.27
C LYS A 97 -11.03 -1.81 13.34
N GLU A 98 -11.01 -3.07 12.95
CA GLU A 98 -11.11 -4.21 13.88
C GLU A 98 -9.93 -4.24 14.87
N ARG A 99 -8.76 -3.74 14.46
CA ARG A 99 -7.59 -3.63 15.32
C ARG A 99 -7.64 -2.40 16.23
N GLY A 100 -8.61 -1.51 16.07
CA GLY A 100 -8.80 -0.35 16.93
C GLY A 100 -8.49 0.99 16.30
N ALA A 101 -8.22 1.05 15.01
CA ALA A 101 -7.95 2.32 14.34
C ALA A 101 -9.21 3.19 14.29
N ALA A 102 -9.07 4.46 14.67
CA ALA A 102 -10.14 5.45 14.60
C ALA A 102 -10.12 6.24 13.29
N SER A 103 -8.98 6.28 12.62
CA SER A 103 -8.81 7.00 11.36
C SER A 103 -7.80 6.26 10.49
N ILE A 104 -7.81 6.60 9.20
CA ILE A 104 -6.88 6.03 8.24
C ILE A 104 -6.42 7.13 7.29
N ALA A 105 -5.12 7.17 7.04
CA ALA A 105 -4.51 8.08 6.08
C ALA A 105 -3.97 7.30 4.89
N VAL A 106 -3.71 7.97 3.80
CA VAL A 106 -3.06 7.38 2.63
C VAL A 106 -2.03 8.35 2.07
N ILE A 107 -0.92 7.81 1.63
CA ILE A 107 0.14 8.57 0.96
C ILE A 107 -0.10 8.45 -0.54
N ILE A 108 -0.34 9.58 -1.22
CA ILE A 108 -0.70 9.60 -2.64
C ILE A 108 0.27 10.52 -3.38
N PRO A 109 1.08 9.96 -4.29
CA PRO A 109 2.01 10.78 -5.08
C PRO A 109 1.36 11.44 -6.30
N GLY A 110 0.13 11.08 -6.66
CA GLY A 110 -0.51 11.53 -7.91
C GLY A 110 -1.95 11.94 -7.73
N ASP A 111 -2.82 11.46 -8.63
CA ASP A 111 -4.24 11.82 -8.68
C ASP A 111 -4.97 11.39 -7.41
N ILE A 112 -5.63 12.33 -6.78
CA ILE A 112 -6.35 12.11 -5.52
C ILE A 112 -7.82 11.78 -5.70
N SER A 113 -8.35 11.86 -6.93
CA SER A 113 -9.80 11.72 -7.17
C SER A 113 -10.37 10.39 -6.72
N PHE A 114 -9.65 9.29 -6.95
CA PHE A 114 -10.05 7.96 -6.50
C PHE A 114 -10.27 7.93 -4.97
N TRP A 115 -9.32 8.52 -4.25
CA TRP A 115 -9.35 8.53 -2.78
C TRP A 115 -10.43 9.45 -2.23
N GLN A 116 -10.65 10.60 -2.88
CA GLN A 116 -11.71 11.53 -2.48
C GLN A 116 -13.08 10.87 -2.58
N LYS A 117 -13.31 10.07 -3.61
CA LYS A 117 -14.58 9.32 -3.77
C LYS A 117 -14.81 8.30 -2.66
N LEU A 118 -13.75 7.85 -2.00
CA LEU A 118 -13.82 6.91 -0.88
C LEU A 118 -13.92 7.61 0.48
N GLY A 119 -13.99 8.95 0.49
CA GLY A 119 -14.15 9.71 1.74
C GLY A 119 -12.86 10.29 2.31
N PHE A 120 -11.72 10.11 1.61
CA PHE A 120 -10.48 10.74 2.03
C PHE A 120 -10.46 12.22 1.63
N ARG A 121 -9.81 13.04 2.44
CA ARG A 121 -9.59 14.45 2.15
C ARG A 121 -8.19 14.85 2.58
N GLN A 122 -7.63 15.84 1.93
CA GLN A 122 -6.32 16.35 2.31
C GLN A 122 -6.41 17.08 3.64
N THR A 123 -5.56 16.71 4.60
CA THR A 123 -5.55 17.30 5.95
C THR A 123 -4.22 17.84 6.36
N THR A 124 -3.12 17.38 5.76
CA THR A 124 -1.78 17.75 6.20
C THR A 124 -0.80 17.64 5.04
N ARG A 125 0.41 18.09 5.29
CA ARG A 125 1.53 17.96 4.36
C ARG A 125 2.47 16.87 4.86
N MET A 126 3.14 16.21 3.90
CA MET A 126 4.19 15.25 4.21
C MET A 126 5.53 15.81 3.73
N MET A 127 6.56 15.59 4.54
CA MET A 127 7.95 15.81 4.15
C MET A 127 8.68 14.49 4.25
N GLN A 128 9.65 14.27 3.38
CA GLN A 128 10.38 13.00 3.34
C GLN A 128 11.87 13.27 3.18
N ALA A 129 12.67 12.49 3.87
CA ALA A 129 14.10 12.42 3.62
C ALA A 129 14.43 11.05 3.00
N TYR A 130 15.05 11.06 1.84
CA TYR A 130 15.52 9.85 1.19
C TYR A 130 16.88 10.14 0.53
N PRO A 131 17.93 9.39 0.87
CA PRO A 131 17.96 8.36 1.92
C PRO A 131 17.83 8.98 3.32
N ILE A 132 17.54 8.16 4.30
CA ILE A 132 17.32 8.60 5.69
C ILE A 132 18.53 9.33 6.26
N ASP A 133 19.71 9.04 5.73
CA ASP A 133 20.97 9.68 6.14
C ASP A 133 20.98 11.19 5.96
N GLN A 134 20.11 11.72 5.09
CA GLN A 134 19.99 13.17 4.93
C GLN A 134 19.61 13.85 6.25
N VAL A 135 18.76 13.22 7.07
CA VAL A 135 18.44 13.75 8.39
C VAL A 135 19.63 13.66 9.33
N LEU A 136 20.31 12.51 9.32
CA LEU A 136 21.46 12.26 10.19
C LEU A 136 22.64 13.17 9.86
N ASN A 137 22.76 13.59 8.60
CA ASN A 137 23.83 14.46 8.13
C ASN A 137 23.45 15.96 8.16
N SER A 138 22.26 16.29 8.64
CA SER A 138 21.82 17.67 8.73
C SER A 138 22.62 18.43 9.77
N THR A 139 22.80 19.75 9.53
CA THR A 139 23.56 20.63 10.43
C THR A 139 22.68 21.60 11.20
N GLY A 140 21.40 21.51 11.01
CA GLY A 140 20.45 22.44 11.63
C GLY A 140 19.36 21.74 12.49
#